data_cab11ed5aaeac76233db82a121269609
#
_entry.id   cab11ed5aaeac76233db82a121269609
#
_cell.length_a   1.000
_cell.length_b   1.000
_cell.length_c   1.000
_cell.angle_alpha   90.00
_cell.angle_beta   90.00
_cell.angle_gamma   90.00
#
_symmetry.space_group_name_H-M   'P 1'
#
loop_
_entity.id
_entity.type
_entity.pdbx_description
1 polymer ?
#
loop_
_entity_poly.entity_id
_entity_poly.type
_entity_poly.pdbx_seq_one_letter_code
_entity_poly.pdbx_strand_id
1 'polypeptide(L)'
;MPKISLSDALLRSLPAPEAGQLDYWDSVLTSFGVRVSQGGSKTFILNVSNSRRTIGRYPVLSLAEARTEAKRMLAEKTLGKLRPQPLSFPQAVKMFLEEKRNVRRTNTVFAYEYYLDRDFNFTGQLANVSHGEIVRRLVHIKKPASYNHALAAARGFFNWCQKRRYITDNPVMGISGRRTKSRERVLADAELKRIWTACEDFSNHLPASFRRIVKLLMLTGQRRSEVAALQGEFFADNRCTLPRELCKNGHEHVFPLGALASSVVGNAAPGFLFPARGRDTPFNGWSKSKAILDEASDTADWTLHDLRRTFATNQAKLGTPIHVVEKLLNHITGTTGGQVGIYNRHTYQDEMRKAVDCKIACNIDPLRGLFASNSDPL
;
A
#
# COMPACT_ATOMS: atom_id res chain seq x y z
N MET A 1 -42.03 21.51 27.33
CA MET A 1 -41.46 20.53 28.26
C MET A 1 -41.00 21.25 29.49
N PRO A 2 -41.35 20.78 30.70
CA PRO A 2 -41.09 21.50 31.94
C PRO A 2 -39.59 21.55 32.26
N LYS A 3 -39.09 22.76 32.54
CA LYS A 3 -37.75 22.98 33.08
C LYS A 3 -37.89 23.03 34.62
N ILE A 4 -37.15 22.14 35.31
CA ILE A 4 -37.20 21.98 36.75
C ILE A 4 -35.79 21.88 37.33
N SER A 5 -35.58 22.33 38.54
CA SER A 5 -34.32 22.12 39.22
C SER A 5 -34.27 20.67 39.72
N LEU A 6 -33.52 19.82 39.02
CA LEU A 6 -33.38 18.44 39.39
C LEU A 6 -32.62 18.31 40.72
N SER A 7 -33.21 17.54 41.65
CA SER A 7 -32.59 17.13 42.92
C SER A 7 -32.84 15.62 43.14
N ASP A 8 -32.04 14.98 43.99
CA ASP A 8 -32.23 13.55 44.27
C ASP A 8 -33.61 13.27 44.95
N ALA A 9 -34.10 14.21 45.76
CA ALA A 9 -35.43 14.12 46.34
C ALA A 9 -36.52 14.16 45.26
N LEU A 10 -36.40 15.09 44.31
CA LEU A 10 -37.33 15.20 43.19
C LEU A 10 -37.25 13.98 42.26
N LEU A 11 -36.04 13.50 41.98
CA LEU A 11 -35.87 12.29 41.15
C LEU A 11 -36.57 11.07 41.75
N ARG A 12 -36.57 10.94 43.07
CA ARG A 12 -37.30 9.84 43.75
C ARG A 12 -38.81 9.98 43.57
N SER A 13 -39.35 11.20 43.67
CA SER A 13 -40.80 11.47 43.67
C SER A 13 -41.41 11.62 42.27
N LEU A 14 -40.62 11.71 41.19
CA LEU A 14 -41.14 11.84 39.86
C LEU A 14 -42.06 10.67 39.48
N PRO A 15 -43.35 10.94 39.13
CA PRO A 15 -44.32 9.89 38.83
C PRO A 15 -44.01 9.29 37.44
N ALA A 16 -44.36 8.01 37.28
CA ALA A 16 -44.39 7.38 35.97
C ALA A 16 -45.53 7.94 35.15
N PRO A 17 -45.34 8.25 33.86
CA PRO A 17 -46.44 8.68 33.01
C PRO A 17 -47.39 7.50 32.73
N GLU A 18 -48.65 7.80 32.49
CA GLU A 18 -49.70 6.80 32.17
C GLU A 18 -49.37 6.03 30.89
N ALA A 19 -48.76 6.71 29.90
CA ALA A 19 -48.31 6.09 28.66
C ALA A 19 -46.99 6.70 28.15
N GLY A 20 -46.15 5.88 27.56
CA GLY A 20 -44.93 6.32 26.84
C GLY A 20 -43.81 6.80 27.78
N GLN A 21 -43.22 7.95 27.46
CA GLN A 21 -42.05 8.51 28.16
C GLN A 21 -42.20 10.02 28.31
N LEU A 22 -41.80 10.57 29.47
CA LEU A 22 -41.81 12.00 29.76
C LEU A 22 -40.40 12.49 30.10
N ASP A 23 -39.96 13.56 29.42
CA ASP A 23 -38.67 14.19 29.63
C ASP A 23 -38.79 15.43 30.52
N TYR A 24 -38.01 15.49 31.60
CA TYR A 24 -37.85 16.63 32.48
C TYR A 24 -36.47 17.25 32.29
N TRP A 25 -36.39 18.54 31.95
CA TRP A 25 -35.14 19.23 31.66
C TRP A 25 -34.63 19.99 32.86
N ASP A 26 -33.33 19.84 33.17
CA ASP A 26 -32.66 20.50 34.27
C ASP A 26 -32.55 22.01 34.04
N SER A 27 -32.94 22.80 35.02
CA SER A 27 -32.73 24.26 34.99
C SER A 27 -31.30 24.68 35.29
N VAL A 28 -30.50 23.83 35.95
CA VAL A 28 -29.12 24.09 36.35
C VAL A 28 -28.14 23.78 35.20
N LEU A 29 -28.37 22.73 34.42
CA LEU A 29 -27.52 22.36 33.29
C LEU A 29 -28.36 22.26 32.05
N THR A 30 -28.22 23.27 31.18
CA THR A 30 -28.94 23.32 29.90
C THR A 30 -28.66 22.08 29.06
N SER A 31 -29.69 21.57 28.38
CA SER A 31 -29.65 20.36 27.55
C SER A 31 -29.53 19.04 28.32
N PHE A 32 -29.37 19.03 29.62
CA PHE A 32 -29.40 17.85 30.47
C PHE A 32 -30.80 17.63 31.04
N GLY A 33 -31.20 16.38 31.21
CA GLY A 33 -32.51 16.06 31.77
C GLY A 33 -32.63 14.60 32.20
N VAL A 34 -33.83 14.25 32.70
CA VAL A 34 -34.20 12.89 33.05
C VAL A 34 -35.42 12.48 32.26
N ARG A 35 -35.42 11.31 31.71
CA ARG A 35 -36.55 10.63 31.07
C ARG A 35 -37.15 9.62 32.04
N VAL A 36 -38.43 9.73 32.25
CA VAL A 36 -39.20 8.75 33.03
C VAL A 36 -40.04 7.92 32.07
N SER A 37 -39.90 6.61 32.12
CA SER A 37 -40.70 5.68 31.28
C SER A 37 -42.00 5.32 32.01
N GLN A 38 -42.97 4.77 31.32
CA GLN A 38 -44.23 4.23 31.86
C GLN A 38 -43.98 3.20 32.96
N GLY A 39 -42.91 2.42 32.88
CA GLY A 39 -42.53 1.48 33.94
C GLY A 39 -41.76 2.12 35.12
N GLY A 40 -41.73 3.44 35.27
CA GLY A 40 -41.06 4.17 36.36
C GLY A 40 -39.53 4.23 36.26
N SER A 41 -38.92 3.67 35.23
CA SER A 41 -37.46 3.75 35.01
C SER A 41 -37.05 5.17 34.72
N LYS A 42 -36.02 5.69 35.39
CA LYS A 42 -35.49 7.04 35.28
C LYS A 42 -34.12 7.00 34.63
N THR A 43 -33.98 7.69 33.48
CA THR A 43 -32.74 7.67 32.67
C THR A 43 -32.27 9.08 32.42
N PHE A 44 -31.02 9.38 32.77
CA PHE A 44 -30.42 10.68 32.44
C PHE A 44 -30.13 10.79 30.95
N ILE A 45 -30.55 11.91 30.37
CA ILE A 45 -30.44 12.20 28.95
C ILE A 45 -29.77 13.55 28.73
N LEU A 46 -29.07 13.67 27.62
CA LEU A 46 -28.46 14.91 27.16
C LEU A 46 -28.88 15.20 25.72
N ASN A 47 -29.38 16.39 25.45
CA ASN A 47 -29.69 16.83 24.11
C ASN A 47 -28.44 17.49 23.47
N VAL A 48 -27.93 16.87 22.44
CA VAL A 48 -26.72 17.36 21.73
C VAL A 48 -27.03 17.44 20.24
N SER A 49 -27.01 18.63 19.67
CA SER A 49 -27.24 18.86 18.23
C SER A 49 -28.54 18.19 17.72
N ASN A 50 -29.67 18.44 18.39
CA ASN A 50 -30.98 17.84 18.12
C ASN A 50 -31.05 16.31 18.25
N SER A 51 -30.02 15.67 18.84
CA SER A 51 -30.00 14.25 19.13
C SER A 51 -29.98 14.03 20.63
N ARG A 52 -30.82 13.10 21.11
CA ARG A 52 -30.86 12.71 22.52
C ARG A 52 -29.89 11.57 22.79
N ARG A 53 -29.00 11.78 23.73
CA ARG A 53 -28.04 10.77 24.19
C ARG A 53 -28.38 10.33 25.61
N THR A 54 -28.35 9.03 25.83
CA THR A 54 -28.46 8.44 27.16
C THR A 54 -27.12 8.54 27.89
N ILE A 55 -27.16 9.02 29.16
CA ILE A 55 -25.97 9.08 30.01
C ILE A 55 -25.93 7.84 30.91
N GLY A 56 -27.04 7.53 31.58
CA GLY A 56 -27.12 6.38 32.48
C GLY A 56 -28.46 6.34 33.24
N ARG A 57 -28.68 5.30 34.01
CA ARG A 57 -29.93 5.11 34.78
C ARG A 57 -29.75 5.51 36.24
N TYR A 58 -30.75 6.21 36.77
CA TYR A 58 -30.91 6.44 38.18
C TYR A 58 -31.56 5.21 38.84
N PRO A 59 -31.14 4.75 40.05
CA PRO A 59 -30.12 5.33 40.91
C PRO A 59 -28.69 4.77 40.68
N VAL A 60 -28.46 3.91 39.70
CA VAL A 60 -27.13 3.34 39.44
C VAL A 60 -26.08 4.44 39.22
N LEU A 61 -26.50 5.53 38.56
CA LEU A 61 -25.72 6.75 38.43
C LEU A 61 -26.39 7.85 39.26
N SER A 62 -25.67 8.52 40.12
CA SER A 62 -26.17 9.66 40.89
C SER A 62 -26.40 10.89 40.02
N LEU A 63 -27.22 11.86 40.45
CA LEU A 63 -27.44 13.11 39.76
C LEU A 63 -26.14 13.91 39.58
N ALA A 64 -25.26 13.91 40.59
CA ALA A 64 -23.99 14.62 40.55
C ALA A 64 -23.05 14.03 39.48
N GLU A 65 -22.90 12.72 39.43
CA GLU A 65 -22.12 12.01 38.43
C GLU A 65 -22.69 12.21 37.02
N ALA A 66 -24.04 12.14 36.87
CA ALA A 66 -24.72 12.35 35.62
C ALA A 66 -24.51 13.78 35.08
N ARG A 67 -24.54 14.81 35.93
CA ARG A 67 -24.22 16.19 35.59
C ARG A 67 -22.75 16.37 35.19
N THR A 68 -21.83 15.71 35.89
CA THR A 68 -20.42 15.74 35.59
C THR A 68 -20.16 15.14 34.21
N GLU A 69 -20.74 13.99 33.90
CA GLU A 69 -20.64 13.36 32.59
C GLU A 69 -21.29 14.17 31.49
N ALA A 70 -22.46 14.78 31.77
CA ALA A 70 -23.11 15.70 30.84
C ALA A 70 -22.24 16.92 30.51
N LYS A 71 -21.58 17.53 31.50
CA LYS A 71 -20.63 18.62 31.30
C LYS A 71 -19.45 18.18 30.44
N ARG A 72 -18.90 16.98 30.72
CA ARG A 72 -17.80 16.39 29.93
C ARG A 72 -18.21 16.24 28.47
N MET A 73 -19.40 15.66 28.22
CA MET A 73 -19.93 15.48 26.86
C MET A 73 -20.18 16.81 26.12
N LEU A 74 -20.69 17.83 26.82
CA LEU A 74 -20.87 19.17 26.26
C LEU A 74 -19.55 19.85 25.93
N ALA A 75 -18.56 19.72 26.80
CA ALA A 75 -17.20 20.22 26.57
C ALA A 75 -16.55 19.52 25.36
N GLU A 76 -16.68 18.22 25.26
CA GLU A 76 -16.22 17.43 24.11
C GLU A 76 -16.87 17.89 22.80
N LYS A 77 -18.16 18.20 22.83
CA LYS A 77 -18.87 18.80 21.68
C LYS A 77 -18.27 20.16 21.31
N THR A 78 -18.10 21.03 22.27
CA THR A 78 -17.56 22.40 22.05
C THR A 78 -16.13 22.33 21.50
N LEU A 79 -15.33 21.37 21.97
CA LEU A 79 -13.98 21.10 21.49
C LEU A 79 -13.96 20.30 20.18
N GLY A 80 -15.13 19.98 19.59
CA GLY A 80 -15.24 19.17 18.39
C GLY A 80 -14.80 17.71 18.58
N LYS A 81 -14.85 17.22 19.83
CA LYS A 81 -14.45 15.84 20.21
C LYS A 81 -15.63 14.85 20.23
N LEU A 82 -16.87 15.34 20.13
CA LEU A 82 -18.05 14.46 20.09
C LEU A 82 -18.06 13.65 18.80
N ARG A 83 -18.20 12.34 18.95
CA ARG A 83 -18.26 11.42 17.82
C ARG A 83 -19.48 11.72 16.95
N PRO A 84 -19.34 11.69 15.60
CA PRO A 84 -20.47 11.60 14.70
C PRO A 84 -21.32 10.35 15.00
N GLN A 85 -22.48 10.24 14.31
CA GLN A 85 -23.39 9.09 14.35
C GLN A 85 -22.63 7.74 14.41
N PRO A 86 -23.17 6.73 15.13
CA PRO A 86 -22.55 5.42 15.20
C PRO A 86 -22.27 4.86 13.78
N LEU A 87 -21.00 4.66 13.46
CA LEU A 87 -20.56 4.16 12.17
C LEU A 87 -20.17 2.68 12.32
N SER A 88 -20.73 1.80 11.48
CA SER A 88 -20.30 0.41 11.47
C SER A 88 -18.93 0.25 10.81
N PHE A 89 -18.18 -0.78 11.21
CA PHE A 89 -16.88 -1.05 10.62
C PHE A 89 -16.94 -1.23 9.08
N PRO A 90 -17.88 -2.02 8.51
CA PRO A 90 -17.99 -2.16 7.06
C PRO A 90 -18.27 -0.85 6.33
N GLN A 91 -19.14 0.00 6.90
CA GLN A 91 -19.41 1.33 6.32
C GLN A 91 -18.16 2.21 6.32
N ALA A 92 -17.38 2.21 7.42
CA ALA A 92 -16.14 2.95 7.51
C ALA A 92 -15.10 2.45 6.49
N VAL A 93 -14.97 1.13 6.31
CA VAL A 93 -14.07 0.52 5.30
C VAL A 93 -14.48 0.96 3.90
N LYS A 94 -15.76 0.91 3.57
CA LYS A 94 -16.26 1.36 2.26
C LYS A 94 -15.88 2.83 2.00
N MET A 95 -16.17 3.72 2.93
CA MET A 95 -15.84 5.16 2.82
C MET A 95 -14.32 5.39 2.68
N PHE A 96 -13.51 4.65 3.45
CA PHE A 96 -12.06 4.71 3.35
C PHE A 96 -11.56 4.30 1.96
N LEU A 97 -12.03 3.17 1.44
CA LEU A 97 -11.62 2.66 0.13
C LEU A 97 -12.04 3.60 -1.00
N GLU A 98 -13.25 4.17 -0.95
CA GLU A 98 -13.73 5.17 -1.92
C GLU A 98 -12.81 6.39 -1.95
N GLU A 99 -12.44 6.95 -0.78
CA GLU A 99 -11.49 8.07 -0.72
C GLU A 99 -10.10 7.67 -1.25
N LYS A 100 -9.62 6.47 -0.92
CA LYS A 100 -8.29 6.01 -1.35
C LYS A 100 -8.20 5.73 -2.84
N ARG A 101 -9.29 5.31 -3.50
CA ARG A 101 -9.34 5.14 -4.96
C ARG A 101 -9.01 6.43 -5.71
N ASN A 102 -9.36 7.59 -5.17
CA ASN A 102 -9.09 8.88 -5.79
C ASN A 102 -7.64 9.38 -5.62
N VAL A 103 -6.89 8.88 -4.62
CA VAL A 103 -5.58 9.45 -4.25
C VAL A 103 -4.44 8.42 -4.20
N ARG A 104 -4.74 7.14 -4.36
CA ARG A 104 -3.75 6.06 -4.28
C ARG A 104 -3.77 5.18 -5.52
N ARG A 105 -2.63 4.54 -5.81
CA ARG A 105 -2.53 3.56 -6.90
C ARG A 105 -3.44 2.38 -6.64
N THR A 106 -4.01 1.82 -7.70
CA THR A 106 -4.93 0.67 -7.68
C THR A 106 -4.41 -0.48 -6.83
N ASN A 107 -3.14 -0.86 -6.97
CA ASN A 107 -2.53 -1.94 -6.18
C ASN A 107 -2.50 -1.65 -4.67
N THR A 108 -2.36 -0.38 -4.27
CA THR A 108 -2.39 0.00 -2.86
C THR A 108 -3.80 -0.10 -2.30
N VAL A 109 -4.80 0.33 -3.07
CA VAL A 109 -6.21 0.22 -2.69
C VAL A 109 -6.62 -1.25 -2.61
N PHE A 110 -6.24 -2.06 -3.61
CA PHE A 110 -6.46 -3.50 -3.60
C PHE A 110 -5.85 -4.18 -2.36
N ALA A 111 -4.63 -3.78 -1.97
CA ALA A 111 -4.02 -4.30 -0.75
C ALA A 111 -4.80 -3.92 0.51
N TYR A 112 -5.29 -2.66 0.62
CA TYR A 112 -6.17 -2.27 1.72
C TYR A 112 -7.44 -3.11 1.75
N GLU A 113 -8.14 -3.22 0.63
CA GLU A 113 -9.37 -3.99 0.50
C GLU A 113 -9.14 -5.44 0.90
N TYR A 114 -8.13 -6.09 0.32
CA TYR A 114 -7.79 -7.49 0.58
C TYR A 114 -7.49 -7.76 2.06
N TYR A 115 -6.64 -6.94 2.70
CA TYR A 115 -6.25 -7.20 4.08
C TYR A 115 -7.33 -6.80 5.09
N LEU A 116 -8.08 -5.73 4.83
CA LEU A 116 -9.18 -5.32 5.69
C LEU A 116 -10.33 -6.32 5.66
N ASP A 117 -10.66 -6.87 4.49
CA ASP A 117 -11.71 -7.89 4.33
C ASP A 117 -11.27 -9.25 4.91
N ARG A 118 -10.07 -9.72 4.56
CA ARG A 118 -9.59 -11.04 4.99
C ARG A 118 -9.27 -11.12 6.47
N ASP A 119 -8.58 -10.11 7.02
CA ASP A 119 -7.99 -10.18 8.37
C ASP A 119 -8.77 -9.39 9.42
N PHE A 120 -9.56 -8.39 9.02
CA PHE A 120 -10.26 -7.48 9.93
C PHE A 120 -11.75 -7.32 9.63
N ASN A 121 -12.42 -8.36 9.17
CA ASN A 121 -13.84 -8.38 8.80
C ASN A 121 -14.79 -8.25 10.01
N PHE A 122 -14.68 -7.15 10.76
CA PHE A 122 -15.60 -6.86 11.86
C PHE A 122 -16.98 -6.43 11.32
N THR A 123 -18.05 -6.95 11.95
CA THR A 123 -19.44 -6.66 11.55
C THR A 123 -20.11 -5.60 12.43
N GLY A 124 -19.50 -5.27 13.56
CA GLY A 124 -20.07 -4.37 14.57
C GLY A 124 -19.76 -2.90 14.36
N GLN A 125 -20.01 -2.11 15.39
CA GLN A 125 -19.71 -0.68 15.42
C GLN A 125 -18.19 -0.47 15.42
N LEU A 126 -17.71 0.48 14.60
CA LEU A 126 -16.29 0.84 14.52
C LEU A 126 -15.68 1.20 15.88
N ALA A 127 -16.45 1.91 16.69
CA ALA A 127 -16.02 2.35 18.03
C ALA A 127 -15.78 1.20 19.01
N ASN A 128 -16.32 0.03 18.75
CA ASN A 128 -16.18 -1.14 19.61
C ASN A 128 -14.97 -2.01 19.26
N VAL A 129 -14.29 -1.72 18.15
CA VAL A 129 -13.08 -2.47 17.78
C VAL A 129 -11.96 -2.13 18.76
N SER A 130 -11.61 -3.10 19.57
CA SER A 130 -10.60 -2.95 20.61
C SER A 130 -9.19 -3.32 20.14
N HIS A 131 -8.17 -2.82 20.86
CA HIS A 131 -6.78 -3.22 20.66
C HIS A 131 -6.61 -4.74 20.76
N GLY A 132 -7.24 -5.38 21.75
CA GLY A 132 -7.16 -6.83 21.94
C GLY A 132 -7.71 -7.64 20.76
N GLU A 133 -8.76 -7.16 20.10
CA GLU A 133 -9.32 -7.81 18.91
C GLU A 133 -8.37 -7.70 17.69
N ILE A 134 -7.76 -6.54 17.49
CA ILE A 134 -6.74 -6.36 16.44
C ILE A 134 -5.55 -7.30 16.68
N VAL A 135 -5.04 -7.35 17.91
CA VAL A 135 -3.92 -8.24 18.26
C VAL A 135 -4.29 -9.71 18.02
N ARG A 136 -5.47 -10.15 18.48
CA ARG A 136 -5.95 -11.53 18.23
C ARG A 136 -5.99 -11.88 16.76
N ARG A 137 -6.51 -10.99 15.89
CA ARG A 137 -6.52 -11.22 14.43
C ARG A 137 -5.11 -11.31 13.85
N LEU A 138 -4.22 -10.41 14.24
CA LEU A 138 -2.84 -10.38 13.76
C LEU A 138 -2.01 -11.61 14.21
N VAL A 139 -2.22 -12.13 15.40
CA VAL A 139 -1.47 -13.29 15.93
C VAL A 139 -1.66 -14.53 15.05
N HIS A 140 -2.81 -14.73 14.44
CA HIS A 140 -3.09 -15.85 13.56
C HIS A 140 -2.31 -15.79 12.22
N ILE A 141 -1.76 -14.63 11.85
CA ILE A 141 -0.98 -14.48 10.62
C ILE A 141 0.45 -14.95 10.86
N LYS A 142 0.78 -16.18 10.43
CA LYS A 142 2.08 -16.81 10.68
C LYS A 142 3.23 -16.13 9.92
N LYS A 143 3.02 -15.80 8.62
CA LYS A 143 4.07 -15.24 7.75
C LYS A 143 4.37 -13.78 8.11
N PRO A 144 5.63 -13.41 8.49
CA PRO A 144 5.98 -12.04 8.90
C PRO A 144 5.63 -10.97 7.86
N ALA A 145 5.85 -11.23 6.57
CA ALA A 145 5.50 -10.30 5.51
C ALA A 145 3.99 -10.04 5.43
N SER A 146 3.17 -11.11 5.47
CA SER A 146 1.71 -10.98 5.47
C SER A 146 1.20 -10.24 6.71
N TYR A 147 1.79 -10.52 7.88
CA TYR A 147 1.52 -9.80 9.12
C TYR A 147 1.78 -8.30 8.95
N ASN A 148 2.94 -7.93 8.42
CA ASN A 148 3.31 -6.53 8.23
C ASN A 148 2.40 -5.81 7.23
N HIS A 149 1.98 -6.49 6.17
CA HIS A 149 1.02 -5.93 5.21
C HIS A 149 -0.37 -5.73 5.82
N ALA A 150 -0.87 -6.71 6.58
CA ALA A 150 -2.13 -6.59 7.29
C ALA A 150 -2.09 -5.43 8.32
N LEU A 151 -1.00 -5.36 9.11
CA LEU A 151 -0.79 -4.27 10.07
C LEU A 151 -0.70 -2.89 9.37
N ALA A 152 -0.04 -2.81 8.21
CA ALA A 152 0.04 -1.58 7.43
C ALA A 152 -1.34 -1.14 6.90
N ALA A 153 -2.16 -2.09 6.46
CA ALA A 153 -3.54 -1.82 6.04
C ALA A 153 -4.39 -1.32 7.22
N ALA A 154 -4.33 -2.00 8.36
CA ALA A 154 -5.02 -1.60 9.58
C ALA A 154 -4.57 -0.20 10.04
N ARG A 155 -3.26 0.08 10.07
CA ARG A 155 -2.74 1.42 10.40
C ARG A 155 -3.27 2.49 9.46
N GLY A 156 -3.24 2.24 8.16
CA GLY A 156 -3.77 3.16 7.16
C GLY A 156 -5.24 3.50 7.40
N PHE A 157 -6.05 2.49 7.68
CA PHE A 157 -7.48 2.62 7.95
C PHE A 157 -7.77 3.32 9.29
N PHE A 158 -7.23 2.84 10.41
CA PHE A 158 -7.54 3.40 11.74
C PHE A 158 -6.94 4.80 11.92
N ASN A 159 -5.79 5.12 11.34
CA ASN A 159 -5.27 6.49 11.28
C ASN A 159 -6.22 7.43 10.52
N TRP A 160 -6.81 6.95 9.42
CA TRP A 160 -7.82 7.70 8.69
C TRP A 160 -9.09 7.90 9.52
N CYS A 161 -9.56 6.86 10.21
CA CYS A 161 -10.72 6.95 11.11
C CYS A 161 -10.48 7.96 12.23
N GLN A 162 -9.30 7.96 12.86
CA GLN A 162 -8.93 8.89 13.92
C GLN A 162 -8.84 10.32 13.40
N LYS A 163 -8.19 10.53 12.25
CA LYS A 163 -8.10 11.85 11.59
C LYS A 163 -9.48 12.43 11.26
N ARG A 164 -10.42 11.57 10.89
CA ARG A 164 -11.83 11.92 10.62
C ARG A 164 -12.69 11.99 11.89
N ARG A 165 -12.09 11.71 13.07
CA ARG A 165 -12.78 11.70 14.36
C ARG A 165 -13.93 10.69 14.47
N TYR A 166 -13.87 9.60 13.68
CA TYR A 166 -14.80 8.48 13.80
C TYR A 166 -14.50 7.61 15.02
N ILE A 167 -13.25 7.63 15.50
CA ILE A 167 -12.78 7.00 16.73
C ILE A 167 -11.95 8.00 17.53
N THR A 168 -11.92 7.85 18.85
CA THR A 168 -11.06 8.62 19.76
C THR A 168 -9.69 7.98 19.83
N ASP A 169 -9.68 6.67 20.13
CA ASP A 169 -8.46 5.91 20.37
C ASP A 169 -8.19 5.01 19.18
N ASN A 170 -6.92 4.95 18.78
CA ASN A 170 -6.51 4.15 17.65
C ASN A 170 -6.13 2.73 18.12
N PRO A 171 -6.92 1.68 17.80
CA PRO A 171 -6.68 0.33 18.31
C PRO A 171 -5.41 -0.33 17.79
N VAL A 172 -4.74 0.22 16.77
CA VAL A 172 -3.46 -0.31 16.25
C VAL A 172 -2.24 0.40 16.84
N MET A 173 -2.45 1.38 17.72
CA MET A 173 -1.35 2.10 18.37
C MET A 173 -0.48 1.12 19.19
N GLY A 174 0.85 1.28 19.12
CA GLY A 174 1.81 0.45 19.87
C GLY A 174 2.07 -0.94 19.28
N ILE A 175 1.29 -1.43 18.29
CA ILE A 175 1.57 -2.72 17.68
C ILE A 175 2.78 -2.60 16.76
N SER A 176 3.83 -3.41 17.02
CA SER A 176 5.05 -3.41 16.21
C SER A 176 4.97 -4.42 15.06
N GLY A 177 5.65 -4.10 13.95
CA GLY A 177 5.84 -5.04 12.86
C GLY A 177 6.79 -6.19 13.25
N ARG A 178 6.70 -7.30 12.51
CA ARG A 178 7.63 -8.43 12.67
C ARG A 178 8.86 -8.22 11.78
N ARG A 179 10.01 -8.62 12.26
CA ARG A 179 11.25 -8.59 11.45
C ARG A 179 11.10 -9.52 10.24
N THR A 180 11.43 -9.01 9.08
CA THR A 180 11.56 -9.78 7.84
C THR A 180 13.02 -9.82 7.45
N LYS A 181 13.52 -10.98 7.04
CA LYS A 181 14.87 -11.06 6.47
C LYS A 181 14.87 -10.36 5.11
N SER A 182 15.79 -9.44 4.91
CA SER A 182 16.06 -8.91 3.57
C SER A 182 16.57 -10.02 2.68
N ARG A 183 16.12 -10.05 1.45
CA ARG A 183 16.67 -10.97 0.46
C ARG A 183 18.00 -10.40 -0.05
N GLU A 184 19.06 -11.21 0.00
CA GLU A 184 20.42 -10.83 -0.43
C GLU A 184 20.86 -11.60 -1.68
N ARG A 185 19.93 -12.31 -2.33
CA ARG A 185 20.21 -13.18 -3.49
C ARG A 185 20.70 -12.34 -4.67
N VAL A 186 21.90 -12.66 -5.13
CA VAL A 186 22.53 -12.24 -6.38
C VAL A 186 22.77 -13.49 -7.20
N LEU A 187 22.38 -13.52 -8.46
CA LEU A 187 22.58 -14.66 -9.34
C LEU A 187 24.03 -14.68 -9.84
N ALA A 188 24.60 -15.88 -9.89
CA ALA A 188 25.90 -16.11 -10.49
C ALA A 188 25.85 -16.00 -12.02
N ASP A 189 26.98 -15.74 -12.65
CA ASP A 189 27.07 -15.59 -14.13
C ASP A 189 26.61 -16.88 -14.85
N ALA A 190 26.91 -18.06 -14.30
CA ALA A 190 26.43 -19.33 -14.82
C ALA A 190 24.89 -19.46 -14.78
N GLU A 191 24.23 -18.96 -13.70
CA GLU A 191 22.78 -18.94 -13.62
C GLU A 191 22.17 -17.95 -14.62
N LEU A 192 22.75 -16.76 -14.74
CA LEU A 192 22.33 -15.78 -15.73
C LEU A 192 22.42 -16.35 -17.15
N LYS A 193 23.50 -17.07 -17.47
CA LYS A 193 23.67 -17.74 -18.76
C LYS A 193 22.58 -18.78 -19.01
N ARG A 194 22.29 -19.66 -18.03
CA ARG A 194 21.21 -20.66 -18.13
C ARG A 194 19.83 -20.02 -18.33
N ILE A 195 19.53 -18.96 -17.56
CA ILE A 195 18.28 -18.20 -17.69
C ILE A 195 18.17 -17.57 -19.09
N TRP A 196 19.26 -17.00 -19.59
CA TRP A 196 19.29 -16.39 -20.92
C TRP A 196 19.03 -17.45 -22.00
N THR A 197 19.76 -18.56 -21.97
CA THR A 197 19.62 -19.68 -22.92
C THR A 197 18.19 -20.24 -22.89
N ALA A 198 17.62 -20.43 -21.70
CA ALA A 198 16.21 -20.86 -21.58
C ALA A 198 15.23 -19.85 -22.17
N CYS A 199 15.55 -18.55 -22.12
CA CYS A 199 14.75 -17.52 -22.82
C CYS A 199 14.92 -17.54 -24.35
N GLU A 200 15.94 -18.18 -24.91
CA GLU A 200 16.17 -18.35 -26.34
C GLU A 200 15.59 -19.65 -26.90
N ASP A 201 15.48 -20.65 -26.05
CA ASP A 201 14.94 -21.93 -26.41
C ASP A 201 13.40 -21.89 -26.58
N PHE A 202 12.92 -21.98 -27.84
CA PHE A 202 11.50 -21.92 -28.16
C PHE A 202 10.74 -23.23 -27.84
N SER A 203 11.42 -24.30 -27.48
CA SER A 203 10.80 -25.59 -27.15
C SER A 203 10.15 -25.62 -25.78
N ASN A 204 10.54 -24.75 -24.85
CA ASN A 204 10.12 -24.77 -23.43
C ASN A 204 8.77 -24.08 -23.14
N HIS A 205 7.99 -23.73 -24.16
CA HIS A 205 6.64 -23.13 -24.01
C HIS A 205 6.56 -21.82 -23.23
N LEU A 206 7.68 -21.11 -22.98
CA LEU A 206 7.66 -19.77 -22.41
C LEU A 206 6.97 -18.77 -23.33
N PRO A 207 6.07 -17.92 -22.84
CA PRO A 207 5.48 -16.86 -23.63
C PRO A 207 6.54 -15.90 -24.18
N ALA A 208 6.43 -15.51 -25.47
CA ALA A 208 7.38 -14.61 -26.12
C ALA A 208 7.55 -13.29 -25.35
N SER A 209 6.46 -12.69 -24.85
CA SER A 209 6.51 -11.49 -24.00
C SER A 209 7.34 -11.72 -22.73
N PHE A 210 7.18 -12.86 -22.06
CA PHE A 210 7.90 -13.15 -20.83
C PHE A 210 9.41 -13.32 -21.07
N ARG A 211 9.80 -14.02 -22.14
CA ARG A 211 11.22 -14.17 -22.53
C ARG A 211 11.91 -12.81 -22.70
N ARG A 212 11.27 -11.93 -23.47
CA ARG A 212 11.79 -10.57 -23.74
C ARG A 212 11.82 -9.73 -22.47
N ILE A 213 10.80 -9.81 -21.62
CA ILE A 213 10.77 -9.13 -20.30
C ILE A 213 11.95 -9.58 -19.44
N VAL A 214 12.19 -10.89 -19.30
CA VAL A 214 13.30 -11.41 -18.49
C VAL A 214 14.63 -10.91 -19.01
N LYS A 215 14.87 -10.98 -20.31
CA LYS A 215 16.09 -10.43 -20.95
C LYS A 215 16.27 -8.94 -20.66
N LEU A 216 15.22 -8.13 -20.81
CA LEU A 216 15.29 -6.70 -20.47
C LEU A 216 15.54 -6.44 -18.99
N LEU A 217 14.96 -7.24 -18.09
CA LEU A 217 15.24 -7.12 -16.66
C LEU A 217 16.71 -7.40 -16.33
N MET A 218 17.33 -8.38 -17.01
CA MET A 218 18.75 -8.68 -16.88
C MET A 218 19.64 -7.56 -17.40
N LEU A 219 19.28 -6.95 -18.53
CA LEU A 219 20.10 -5.97 -19.23
C LEU A 219 19.95 -4.54 -18.70
N THR A 220 18.81 -4.19 -18.09
CA THR A 220 18.48 -2.82 -17.68
C THR A 220 18.29 -2.66 -16.18
N GLY A 221 18.09 -3.75 -15.45
CA GLY A 221 17.78 -3.71 -14.02
C GLY A 221 16.47 -3.01 -13.66
N GLN A 222 15.58 -2.72 -14.62
CA GLN A 222 14.33 -2.00 -14.37
C GLN A 222 13.35 -2.82 -13.53
N ARG A 223 12.29 -2.19 -12.99
CA ARG A 223 11.30 -2.91 -12.19
C ARG A 223 10.39 -3.74 -13.11
N ARG A 224 10.05 -4.95 -12.67
CA ARG A 224 9.20 -5.89 -13.41
C ARG A 224 7.93 -5.25 -13.98
N SER A 225 7.23 -4.45 -13.16
CA SER A 225 5.98 -3.79 -13.57
C SER A 225 6.23 -2.68 -14.59
N GLU A 226 7.37 -1.99 -14.51
CA GLU A 226 7.77 -0.94 -15.45
C GLU A 226 8.10 -1.57 -16.80
N VAL A 227 8.89 -2.65 -16.84
CA VAL A 227 9.21 -3.37 -18.09
C VAL A 227 7.97 -3.98 -18.74
N ALA A 228 7.07 -4.57 -17.94
CA ALA A 228 5.83 -5.14 -18.49
C ALA A 228 4.90 -4.10 -19.14
N ALA A 229 4.95 -2.87 -18.66
CA ALA A 229 4.13 -1.77 -19.16
C ALA A 229 4.80 -0.91 -20.25
N LEU A 230 5.95 -1.37 -20.79
CA LEU A 230 6.63 -0.66 -21.87
C LEU A 230 5.74 -0.59 -23.11
N GLN A 231 5.71 0.59 -23.71
CA GLN A 231 5.02 0.89 -24.94
C GLN A 231 6.01 1.39 -25.99
N GLY A 232 5.71 1.20 -27.26
CA GLY A 232 6.60 1.57 -28.35
C GLY A 232 6.94 3.06 -28.35
N GLU A 233 6.01 3.90 -27.97
CA GLU A 233 6.14 5.35 -27.90
C GLU A 233 7.17 5.84 -26.87
N PHE A 234 7.59 4.97 -25.96
CA PHE A 234 8.58 5.33 -24.93
C PHE A 234 10.02 5.27 -25.43
N PHE A 235 10.23 4.81 -26.67
CA PHE A 235 11.56 4.58 -27.23
C PHE A 235 11.90 5.61 -28.30
N ALA A 236 13.01 6.31 -28.12
CA ALA A 236 13.61 7.20 -29.09
C ALA A 236 15.15 7.25 -28.88
N ASP A 237 15.93 7.35 -29.93
CA ASP A 237 17.39 7.57 -29.91
C ASP A 237 18.15 6.61 -28.95
N ASN A 238 17.83 5.32 -29.00
CA ASN A 238 18.38 4.31 -28.08
C ASN A 238 18.19 4.65 -26.60
N ARG A 239 17.11 5.35 -26.26
CA ARG A 239 16.68 5.67 -24.89
C ARG A 239 15.25 5.22 -24.68
N CYS A 240 14.93 4.91 -23.43
CA CYS A 240 13.58 4.69 -22.98
C CYS A 240 13.18 5.80 -22.01
N THR A 241 12.05 6.45 -22.24
CA THR A 241 11.44 7.44 -21.36
C THR A 241 10.19 6.85 -20.73
N LEU A 242 10.29 6.43 -19.47
CA LEU A 242 9.15 5.96 -18.70
C LEU A 242 8.40 7.15 -18.10
N PRO A 243 7.10 7.33 -18.41
CA PRO A 243 6.32 8.39 -17.84
C PRO A 243 6.16 8.23 -16.31
N ARG A 244 6.04 9.35 -15.62
CA ARG A 244 5.94 9.41 -14.15
C ARG A 244 4.83 8.53 -13.55
N GLU A 245 3.75 8.34 -14.26
CA GLU A 245 2.59 7.55 -13.87
C GLU A 245 2.94 6.06 -13.71
N LEU A 246 3.83 5.55 -14.54
CA LEU A 246 4.32 4.17 -14.47
C LEU A 246 5.42 4.00 -13.41
N CYS A 247 6.22 5.04 -13.16
CA CYS A 247 7.32 4.96 -12.20
C CYS A 247 6.83 4.91 -10.75
N LYS A 248 7.30 3.92 -9.97
CA LYS A 248 6.87 3.71 -8.58
C LYS A 248 7.07 4.95 -7.68
N ASN A 249 8.10 5.75 -7.98
CA ASN A 249 8.44 6.96 -7.24
C ASN A 249 7.73 8.24 -7.73
N GLY A 250 6.94 8.14 -8.84
CA GLY A 250 6.20 9.26 -9.40
C GLY A 250 7.05 10.28 -10.16
N HIS A 251 8.30 9.93 -10.51
CA HIS A 251 9.17 10.75 -11.36
C HIS A 251 9.41 10.06 -12.68
N GLU A 252 9.41 10.83 -13.76
CA GLU A 252 9.82 10.37 -15.08
C GLU A 252 11.21 9.75 -15.01
N HIS A 253 11.44 8.71 -15.78
CA HIS A 253 12.70 7.99 -15.82
C HIS A 253 13.21 7.80 -17.22
N VAL A 254 14.30 8.47 -17.55
CA VAL A 254 14.99 8.32 -18.83
C VAL A 254 16.25 7.51 -18.63
N PHE A 255 16.38 6.40 -19.35
CA PHE A 255 17.57 5.56 -19.29
C PHE A 255 18.00 5.08 -20.68
N PRO A 256 19.31 4.98 -20.94
CA PRO A 256 19.83 4.49 -22.21
C PRO A 256 19.67 2.97 -22.35
N LEU A 257 19.57 2.51 -23.59
CA LEU A 257 19.61 1.09 -23.94
C LEU A 257 20.96 0.77 -24.59
N GLY A 258 21.67 -0.21 -24.07
CA GLY A 258 22.80 -0.81 -24.77
C GLY A 258 22.34 -1.60 -26.01
N ALA A 259 23.24 -1.93 -26.90
CA ALA A 259 22.94 -2.58 -28.18
C ALA A 259 22.09 -3.86 -28.03
N LEU A 260 22.42 -4.72 -27.04
CA LEU A 260 21.69 -5.96 -26.80
C LEU A 260 20.27 -5.70 -26.27
N ALA A 261 20.10 -4.69 -25.40
CA ALA A 261 18.77 -4.32 -24.92
C ALA A 261 17.91 -3.75 -26.06
N SER A 262 18.49 -2.92 -26.93
CA SER A 262 17.82 -2.40 -28.12
C SER A 262 17.40 -3.52 -29.07
N SER A 263 18.25 -4.56 -29.26
CA SER A 263 17.88 -5.71 -30.10
C SER A 263 16.73 -6.53 -29.50
N VAL A 264 16.65 -6.66 -28.18
CA VAL A 264 15.53 -7.31 -27.48
C VAL A 264 14.24 -6.49 -27.60
N VAL A 265 14.33 -5.16 -27.58
CA VAL A 265 13.19 -4.27 -27.83
C VAL A 265 12.73 -4.38 -29.28
N GLY A 266 13.67 -4.50 -30.24
CA GLY A 266 13.36 -4.59 -31.67
C GLY A 266 12.61 -3.37 -32.18
N ASN A 267 11.82 -3.56 -33.22
CA ASN A 267 10.96 -2.51 -33.77
C ASN A 267 9.81 -2.24 -32.80
N ALA A 268 9.87 -1.12 -32.13
CA ALA A 268 8.87 -0.69 -31.14
C ALA A 268 7.63 -0.13 -31.87
N ALA A 269 6.69 -1.00 -32.23
CA ALA A 269 5.38 -0.56 -32.73
C ALA A 269 4.57 0.12 -31.62
N PRO A 270 3.67 1.05 -31.96
CA PRO A 270 2.78 1.69 -30.99
C PRO A 270 2.01 0.69 -30.11
N GLY A 271 1.77 1.05 -28.85
CA GLY A 271 1.09 0.21 -27.86
C GLY A 271 2.02 -0.66 -27.03
N PHE A 272 1.46 -1.60 -26.25
CA PHE A 272 2.25 -2.44 -25.35
C PHE A 272 3.20 -3.38 -26.09
N LEU A 273 4.49 -3.32 -25.76
CA LEU A 273 5.49 -4.26 -26.30
C LEU A 273 5.28 -5.69 -25.79
N PHE A 274 4.66 -5.83 -24.63
CA PHE A 274 4.43 -7.09 -23.93
C PHE A 274 2.96 -7.22 -23.51
N PRO A 275 2.02 -7.31 -24.45
CA PRO A 275 0.62 -7.42 -24.13
C PRO A 275 0.31 -8.75 -23.46
N ALA A 276 -0.70 -8.77 -22.58
CA ALA A 276 -1.31 -9.98 -22.09
C ALA A 276 -2.06 -10.70 -23.23
N ARG A 277 -2.10 -12.04 -23.19
CA ARG A 277 -2.73 -12.83 -24.24
C ARG A 277 -4.19 -12.41 -24.46
N GLY A 278 -4.50 -11.92 -25.66
CA GLY A 278 -5.85 -11.51 -26.06
C GLY A 278 -6.39 -10.25 -25.38
N ARG A 279 -5.52 -9.41 -24.80
CA ARG A 279 -5.93 -8.18 -24.12
C ARG A 279 -4.93 -7.06 -24.38
N ASP A 280 -5.43 -5.85 -24.51
CA ASP A 280 -4.60 -4.63 -24.54
C ASP A 280 -4.27 -4.15 -23.11
N THR A 281 -3.52 -4.98 -22.40
CA THR A 281 -3.04 -4.72 -21.03
C THR A 281 -1.63 -5.31 -20.90
N PRO A 282 -0.81 -4.81 -19.95
CA PRO A 282 0.52 -5.36 -19.69
C PRO A 282 0.49 -6.84 -19.36
N PHE A 283 1.60 -7.53 -19.67
CA PHE A 283 1.78 -8.94 -19.34
C PHE A 283 1.48 -9.26 -17.85
N ASN A 284 0.74 -10.32 -17.58
CA ASN A 284 0.27 -10.71 -16.24
C ASN A 284 0.49 -12.19 -15.85
N GLY A 285 1.03 -13.01 -16.74
CA GLY A 285 1.25 -14.46 -16.56
C GLY A 285 2.46 -14.85 -15.68
N TRP A 286 2.79 -14.09 -14.63
CA TRP A 286 4.05 -14.14 -13.90
C TRP A 286 4.40 -15.49 -13.26
N SER A 287 3.51 -16.02 -12.42
CA SER A 287 3.82 -17.20 -11.60
C SER A 287 4.02 -18.44 -12.45
N LYS A 288 3.14 -18.68 -13.43
CA LYS A 288 3.24 -19.82 -14.33
C LYS A 288 4.50 -19.73 -15.21
N SER A 289 4.74 -18.57 -15.83
CA SER A 289 5.91 -18.37 -16.68
C SER A 289 7.23 -18.44 -15.89
N LYS A 290 7.24 -17.97 -14.63
CA LYS A 290 8.43 -18.08 -13.77
C LYS A 290 8.73 -19.55 -13.42
N ALA A 291 7.71 -20.37 -13.14
CA ALA A 291 7.91 -21.78 -12.85
C ALA A 291 8.47 -22.54 -14.06
N ILE A 292 7.94 -22.28 -15.27
CA ILE A 292 8.48 -22.85 -16.51
C ILE A 292 9.94 -22.42 -16.73
N LEU A 293 10.28 -21.15 -16.47
CA LEU A 293 11.65 -20.65 -16.61
C LEU A 293 12.59 -21.30 -15.62
N ASP A 294 12.17 -21.47 -14.37
CA ASP A 294 12.98 -22.11 -13.32
C ASP A 294 13.34 -23.55 -13.70
N GLU A 295 12.36 -24.31 -14.18
CA GLU A 295 12.53 -25.67 -14.68
C GLU A 295 13.47 -25.70 -15.91
N ALA A 296 13.18 -24.88 -16.94
CA ALA A 296 13.95 -24.85 -18.17
C ALA A 296 15.40 -24.37 -18.00
N SER A 297 15.67 -23.54 -17.01
CA SER A 297 17.02 -23.03 -16.72
C SER A 297 17.74 -23.78 -15.60
N ASP A 298 17.12 -24.78 -15.01
CA ASP A 298 17.64 -25.46 -13.82
C ASP A 298 18.14 -24.47 -12.75
N THR A 299 17.29 -23.49 -12.40
CA THR A 299 17.60 -22.46 -11.40
C THR A 299 16.49 -22.36 -10.36
N ALA A 300 16.85 -22.10 -9.10
CA ALA A 300 15.92 -22.03 -8.00
C ALA A 300 16.24 -20.87 -7.03
N ASP A 301 15.33 -20.63 -6.09
CA ASP A 301 15.50 -19.64 -5.00
C ASP A 301 15.80 -18.21 -5.46
N TRP A 302 15.26 -17.80 -6.58
CA TRP A 302 15.35 -16.42 -7.04
C TRP A 302 13.99 -15.87 -7.51
N THR A 303 13.90 -14.57 -7.53
CA THR A 303 12.74 -13.81 -8.01
C THR A 303 13.16 -12.87 -9.15
N LEU A 304 12.20 -12.41 -9.96
CA LEU A 304 12.49 -11.42 -11.00
C LEU A 304 13.11 -10.12 -10.43
N HIS A 305 12.87 -9.83 -9.15
CA HIS A 305 13.50 -8.67 -8.51
C HIS A 305 14.98 -8.91 -8.16
N ASP A 306 15.41 -10.15 -8.04
CA ASP A 306 16.81 -10.47 -7.81
C ASP A 306 17.67 -10.24 -9.05
N LEU A 307 17.08 -10.25 -10.28
CA LEU A 307 17.75 -9.79 -11.50
C LEU A 307 18.18 -8.32 -11.40
N ARG A 308 17.34 -7.48 -10.80
CA ARG A 308 17.68 -6.07 -10.56
C ARG A 308 18.80 -5.90 -9.53
N ARG A 309 18.83 -6.74 -8.47
CA ARG A 309 19.96 -6.76 -7.52
C ARG A 309 21.24 -7.21 -8.20
N THR A 310 21.13 -8.24 -9.02
CA THR A 310 22.26 -8.78 -9.80
C THR A 310 22.78 -7.72 -10.76
N PHE A 311 21.92 -7.01 -11.48
CA PHE A 311 22.31 -5.89 -12.34
C PHE A 311 23.09 -4.83 -11.56
N ALA A 312 22.54 -4.35 -10.41
CA ALA A 312 23.20 -3.34 -9.58
C ALA A 312 24.57 -3.81 -9.10
N THR A 313 24.68 -5.07 -8.63
CA THR A 313 25.93 -5.66 -8.16
C THR A 313 26.95 -5.79 -9.30
N ASN A 314 26.52 -6.21 -10.48
CA ASN A 314 27.41 -6.35 -11.64
C ASN A 314 27.89 -4.98 -12.14
N GLN A 315 27.03 -3.95 -12.15
CA GLN A 315 27.47 -2.59 -12.45
C GLN A 315 28.55 -2.10 -11.48
N ALA A 316 28.39 -2.37 -10.19
CA ALA A 316 29.39 -2.03 -9.18
C ALA A 316 30.71 -2.81 -9.40
N LYS A 317 30.66 -4.10 -9.73
CA LYS A 317 31.84 -4.91 -10.10
C LYS A 317 32.59 -4.36 -11.32
N LEU A 318 31.85 -3.75 -12.27
CA LEU A 318 32.41 -3.11 -13.46
C LEU A 318 32.97 -1.71 -13.20
N GLY A 319 32.95 -1.24 -11.96
CA GLY A 319 33.45 0.07 -11.56
C GLY A 319 32.50 1.23 -11.84
N THR A 320 31.22 0.97 -12.17
CA THR A 320 30.23 2.05 -12.37
C THR A 320 30.00 2.78 -11.05
N PRO A 321 30.15 4.11 -11.00
CA PRO A 321 29.92 4.88 -9.77
C PRO A 321 28.51 4.65 -9.21
N ILE A 322 28.40 4.56 -7.89
CA ILE A 322 27.13 4.20 -7.23
C ILE A 322 25.96 5.13 -7.59
N HIS A 323 26.22 6.44 -7.74
CA HIS A 323 25.19 7.41 -8.11
C HIS A 323 24.69 7.20 -9.56
N VAL A 324 25.52 6.71 -10.47
CA VAL A 324 25.12 6.35 -11.83
C VAL A 324 24.25 5.09 -11.81
N VAL A 325 24.62 4.09 -10.99
CA VAL A 325 23.80 2.88 -10.81
C VAL A 325 22.42 3.25 -10.21
N GLU A 326 22.39 4.12 -9.22
CA GLU A 326 21.12 4.58 -8.62
C GLU A 326 20.26 5.36 -9.63
N LYS A 327 20.86 6.19 -10.48
CA LYS A 327 20.13 6.86 -11.58
C LYS A 327 19.61 5.85 -12.59
N LEU A 328 20.42 4.89 -13.06
CA LEU A 328 19.97 3.81 -13.96
C LEU A 328 18.77 3.06 -13.39
N LEU A 329 18.75 2.84 -12.09
CA LEU A 329 17.69 2.13 -11.39
C LEU A 329 16.52 3.03 -10.95
N ASN A 330 16.53 4.32 -11.20
CA ASN A 330 15.53 5.26 -10.71
C ASN A 330 15.31 5.16 -9.18
N HIS A 331 16.42 5.10 -8.42
CA HIS A 331 16.38 5.21 -6.97
C HIS A 331 16.43 6.69 -6.54
N ILE A 332 15.56 7.06 -5.57
CA ILE A 332 15.51 8.43 -4.99
C ILE A 332 16.06 8.44 -3.57
N THR A 333 16.72 7.37 -3.15
CA THR A 333 17.31 7.22 -1.82
C THR A 333 18.84 7.21 -1.93
N GLY A 334 19.53 7.33 -0.79
CA GLY A 334 20.99 7.31 -0.79
C GLY A 334 21.59 8.58 -1.43
N THR A 335 22.51 8.39 -2.37
CA THR A 335 23.27 9.47 -3.03
C THR A 335 22.44 10.33 -3.99
N THR A 336 21.23 9.91 -4.35
CA THR A 336 20.32 10.63 -5.27
C THR A 336 19.10 11.24 -4.57
N GLY A 337 18.95 11.03 -3.26
CA GLY A 337 17.83 11.52 -2.45
C GLY A 337 18.18 12.64 -1.47
N GLY A 338 17.20 13.08 -0.69
CA GLY A 338 17.37 14.09 0.34
C GLY A 338 17.91 15.43 -0.19
N GLN A 339 18.77 16.08 0.56
CA GLN A 339 19.37 17.38 0.16
C GLN A 339 20.22 17.27 -1.11
N VAL A 340 20.95 16.17 -1.31
CA VAL A 340 21.75 15.96 -2.54
C VAL A 340 20.87 15.99 -3.78
N GLY A 341 19.71 15.35 -3.75
CA GLY A 341 18.75 15.35 -4.87
C GLY A 341 18.14 16.73 -5.15
N ILE A 342 18.14 17.65 -4.18
CA ILE A 342 17.67 19.04 -4.35
C ILE A 342 18.69 19.87 -5.13
N TYR A 343 19.97 19.73 -4.82
CA TYR A 343 21.03 20.55 -5.41
C TYR A 343 21.61 19.94 -6.69
N ASN A 344 21.79 18.63 -6.74
CA ASN A 344 22.37 17.97 -7.92
C ASN A 344 21.29 17.70 -8.97
N ARG A 345 21.24 18.53 -10.00
CA ARG A 345 20.30 18.43 -11.15
C ARG A 345 20.92 17.74 -12.36
N HIS A 346 22.15 17.27 -12.25
CA HIS A 346 22.80 16.55 -13.37
C HIS A 346 22.07 15.27 -13.71
N THR A 347 21.88 15.02 -15.00
CA THR A 347 21.08 13.88 -15.50
C THR A 347 21.87 12.59 -15.60
N TYR A 348 23.21 12.65 -15.67
CA TYR A 348 24.13 11.53 -15.80
C TYR A 348 23.87 10.65 -17.03
N GLN A 349 23.34 11.21 -18.12
CA GLN A 349 22.97 10.45 -19.32
C GLN A 349 24.18 9.82 -20.00
N ASP A 350 25.30 10.54 -20.11
CA ASP A 350 26.53 10.04 -20.74
C ASP A 350 27.19 8.95 -19.88
N GLU A 351 27.22 9.12 -18.58
CA GLU A 351 27.73 8.12 -17.64
C GLU A 351 26.87 6.85 -17.64
N MET A 352 25.54 7.01 -17.67
CA MET A 352 24.62 5.90 -17.82
C MET A 352 24.78 5.18 -19.16
N ARG A 353 25.01 5.93 -20.27
CA ARG A 353 25.29 5.36 -21.58
C ARG A 353 26.56 4.52 -21.53
N LYS A 354 27.67 5.07 -21.04
CA LYS A 354 28.92 4.34 -20.86
C LYS A 354 28.74 3.08 -20.01
N ALA A 355 27.96 3.14 -18.94
CA ALA A 355 27.70 2.01 -18.05
C ALA A 355 26.93 0.86 -18.73
N VAL A 356 25.95 1.16 -19.60
CA VAL A 356 25.18 0.11 -20.31
C VAL A 356 25.91 -0.40 -21.56
N ASP A 357 26.77 0.39 -22.15
CA ASP A 357 27.64 -0.02 -23.29
C ASP A 357 28.86 -0.82 -22.79
N CYS A 358 29.28 -0.60 -21.53
CA CYS A 358 30.37 -1.34 -20.90
C CYS A 358 29.90 -2.76 -20.55
N LYS A 359 30.18 -3.69 -21.38
CA LYS A 359 30.29 -5.16 -21.27
C LYS A 359 29.52 -5.92 -20.15
N ILE A 360 28.32 -5.50 -19.70
CA ILE A 360 27.38 -6.48 -19.13
C ILE A 360 27.06 -7.55 -20.18
N ALA A 361 27.09 -7.19 -21.45
CA ALA A 361 27.10 -8.12 -22.59
C ALA A 361 28.25 -9.14 -22.53
N CYS A 362 29.40 -8.82 -21.92
CA CYS A 362 30.56 -9.73 -22.00
C CYS A 362 30.45 -10.96 -21.10
N ASN A 363 29.69 -10.91 -20.00
CA ASN A 363 29.51 -12.09 -19.13
C ASN A 363 28.23 -12.87 -19.47
N ILE A 364 27.32 -12.29 -20.25
CA ILE A 364 26.04 -12.91 -20.64
C ILE A 364 26.09 -13.32 -22.14
N ASP A 365 27.09 -12.84 -22.89
CA ASP A 365 27.15 -13.08 -24.33
C ASP A 365 27.65 -14.51 -24.69
N PRO A 366 26.73 -15.49 -24.87
CA PRO A 366 27.09 -16.76 -25.48
C PRO A 366 27.38 -16.60 -26.99
N LEU A 367 27.10 -15.40 -27.56
CA LEU A 367 27.18 -15.14 -28.98
C LEU A 367 28.53 -14.58 -29.42
N ARG A 368 29.46 -14.29 -28.51
CA ARG A 368 30.80 -13.83 -28.87
C ARG A 368 31.58 -14.88 -29.70
N GLY A 369 31.15 -16.13 -29.67
CA GLY A 369 31.69 -17.21 -30.51
C GLY A 369 31.03 -17.36 -31.88
N LEU A 370 29.81 -16.82 -32.09
CA LEU A 370 29.04 -17.00 -33.33
C LEU A 370 29.20 -15.83 -34.33
N PHE A 371 29.57 -14.65 -33.85
CA PHE A 371 29.83 -13.48 -34.75
C PHE A 371 31.33 -13.19 -34.95
N ALA A 372 32.22 -13.92 -34.27
CA ALA A 372 33.67 -13.79 -34.48
C ALA A 372 34.20 -14.59 -35.69
N SER A 373 33.37 -15.32 -36.40
CA SER A 373 33.79 -16.20 -37.49
C SER A 373 33.53 -15.67 -38.90
N ASN A 374 33.14 -14.39 -39.11
CA ASN A 374 32.93 -13.84 -40.44
C ASN A 374 33.54 -12.44 -40.65
N SER A 375 34.75 -12.25 -40.19
CA SER A 375 35.61 -11.14 -40.62
C SER A 375 37.01 -11.66 -40.81
N ASP A 376 37.21 -12.53 -41.81
CA ASP A 376 38.49 -12.68 -42.45
C ASP A 376 38.65 -11.51 -43.45
N PRO A 377 39.80 -10.80 -43.44
CA PRO A 377 40.08 -9.76 -44.39
C PRO A 377 40.57 -10.41 -45.69
N LEU A 378 39.98 -9.99 -46.80
CA LEU A 378 40.66 -9.98 -48.07
C LEU A 378 41.13 -8.58 -48.39
#